data_815e7a2549e056991db7265b12c96270
#
_entry.id   815e7a2549e056991db7265b12c96270
#
_cell.length_a   1.000
_cell.length_b   1.000
_cell.length_c   1.000
_cell.angle_alpha   90.00
_cell.angle_beta   90.00
_cell.angle_gamma   90.00
#
_symmetry.space_group_name_H-M   'P 1'
#
loop_
_entity.id
_entity.type
_entity.pdbx_description
1 polymer ?
#
loop_
_entity_poly.entity_id
_entity_poly.type
_entity_poly.pdbx_seq_one_letter_code
_entity_poly.pdbx_strand_id
1 'polypeptide(L)'
;MPTQLPKRRLTLIDQIIKAAKGHAERMPLDLLRRYFSGVGEEDLAAREAAYLAGIAGLHFGMAEKRRTDQTLLKIVHVSDSSSLVLIATDDRPFLVESLGIAFAETGVAVRMLVHPVLHVRRDGRGRLLSTHD
;
A
#
# COMPACT_ATOMS: atom_id res chain seq x y z
N MET A 1 -23.89 10.15 11.46
CA MET A 1 -23.14 10.10 12.71
C MET A 1 -21.70 9.80 12.45
N PRO A 2 -20.79 10.69 12.85
CA PRO A 2 -19.37 10.52 12.54
C PRO A 2 -18.72 9.28 13.15
N THR A 3 -19.30 8.72 14.22
CA THR A 3 -18.75 7.55 14.92
C THR A 3 -18.90 6.24 14.14
N GLN A 4 -19.75 6.18 13.13
CA GLN A 4 -19.92 4.95 12.35
C GLN A 4 -18.89 4.77 11.24
N LEU A 5 -18.39 5.88 10.67
CA LEU A 5 -17.41 5.84 9.59
C LEU A 5 -16.09 5.18 10.00
N PRO A 6 -15.46 5.56 11.15
CA PRO A 6 -14.24 4.88 11.59
C PRO A 6 -14.46 3.40 11.86
N LYS A 7 -15.59 3.03 12.46
CA LYS A 7 -15.92 1.61 12.74
C LYS A 7 -16.03 0.80 11.45
N ARG A 8 -16.70 1.35 10.44
CA ARG A 8 -16.85 0.66 9.16
C ARG A 8 -15.51 0.48 8.46
N ARG A 9 -14.67 1.50 8.48
CA ARG A 9 -13.32 1.41 7.93
C ARG A 9 -12.50 0.32 8.63
N LEU A 10 -12.56 0.25 9.95
CA LEU A 10 -11.89 -0.79 10.72
C LEU A 10 -12.43 -2.17 10.37
N THR A 11 -13.73 -2.32 10.18
CA THR A 11 -14.34 -3.58 9.75
C THR A 11 -13.84 -4.00 8.37
N LEU A 12 -13.74 -3.05 7.44
CA LEU A 12 -13.21 -3.32 6.10
C LEU A 12 -11.75 -3.76 6.16
N ILE A 13 -10.94 -3.11 6.97
CA ILE A 13 -9.54 -3.48 7.18
C ILE A 13 -9.45 -4.89 7.79
N ASP A 14 -10.30 -5.20 8.76
CA ASP A 14 -10.36 -6.54 9.37
C ASP A 14 -10.72 -7.61 8.34
N GLN A 15 -11.60 -7.30 7.40
CA GLN A 15 -11.93 -8.21 6.31
C GLN A 15 -10.73 -8.45 5.38
N ILE A 16 -9.94 -7.41 5.12
CA ILE A 16 -8.70 -7.53 4.33
C ILE A 16 -7.70 -8.42 5.07
N ILE A 17 -7.54 -8.23 6.37
CA ILE A 17 -6.64 -9.03 7.21
C ILE A 17 -7.09 -10.49 7.18
N LYS A 18 -8.38 -10.75 7.31
CA LYS A 18 -8.94 -12.09 7.24
C LYS A 18 -8.68 -12.75 5.89
N ALA A 19 -8.85 -12.01 4.80
CA ALA A 19 -8.55 -12.49 3.45
C ALA A 19 -7.06 -12.79 3.30
N ALA A 20 -6.20 -11.97 3.91
CA ALA A 20 -4.75 -12.15 3.85
C ALA A 20 -4.24 -13.38 4.59
N LYS A 21 -4.95 -13.85 5.61
CA LYS A 21 -4.53 -15.03 6.39
C LYS A 21 -4.32 -16.29 5.55
N GLY A 22 -5.03 -16.40 4.43
CA GLY A 22 -4.86 -17.52 3.51
C GLY A 22 -3.67 -17.39 2.57
N HIS A 23 -3.09 -16.19 2.46
CA HIS A 23 -2.06 -15.87 1.47
C HIS A 23 -0.83 -15.19 2.06
N ALA A 24 -0.87 -14.76 3.31
CA ALA A 24 0.12 -13.85 3.87
C ALA A 24 1.12 -14.53 4.77
N GLU A 25 1.85 -15.50 4.26
CA GLU A 25 3.03 -15.99 4.96
C GLU A 25 4.10 -14.90 5.09
N ARG A 26 3.99 -13.83 4.30
CA ARG A 26 5.05 -12.83 4.15
C ARG A 26 4.77 -11.49 4.80
N MET A 27 3.51 -11.08 4.91
CA MET A 27 3.19 -9.75 5.44
C MET A 27 2.57 -9.85 6.82
N PRO A 28 3.22 -9.28 7.86
CA PRO A 28 2.65 -9.25 9.20
C PRO A 28 1.30 -8.54 9.21
N LEU A 29 0.35 -9.06 10.01
CA LEU A 29 -1.01 -8.52 10.05
C LEU A 29 -1.04 -7.07 10.56
N ASP A 30 -0.17 -6.73 11.51
CA ASP A 30 -0.06 -5.35 11.99
C ASP A 30 0.38 -4.39 10.88
N LEU A 31 1.24 -4.86 9.99
CA LEU A 31 1.68 -4.07 8.86
C LEU A 31 0.54 -3.82 7.87
N LEU A 32 -0.34 -4.81 7.68
CA LEU A 32 -1.55 -4.62 6.87
C LEU A 32 -2.44 -3.51 7.43
N ARG A 33 -2.61 -3.46 8.75
CA ARG A 33 -3.39 -2.38 9.37
C ARG A 33 -2.79 -1.01 9.07
N ARG A 34 -1.50 -0.89 9.22
CA ARG A 34 -0.79 0.36 8.91
C ARG A 34 -0.86 0.72 7.44
N TYR A 35 -0.73 -0.28 6.59
CA TYR A 35 -0.75 -0.10 5.13
C TYR A 35 -2.05 0.57 4.67
N PHE A 36 -3.18 0.15 5.21
CA PHE A 36 -4.49 0.67 4.83
C PHE A 36 -5.03 1.76 5.76
N SER A 37 -4.29 2.14 6.80
CA SER A 37 -4.80 3.06 7.82
C SER A 37 -5.18 4.44 7.28
N GLY A 38 -4.50 4.91 6.24
CA GLY A 38 -4.78 6.20 5.62
C GLY A 38 -5.73 6.15 4.44
N VAL A 39 -6.20 4.96 4.07
CA VAL A 39 -7.10 4.80 2.92
C VAL A 39 -8.54 5.06 3.35
N GLY A 40 -9.27 5.84 2.54
CA GLY A 40 -10.66 6.18 2.83
C GLY A 40 -11.60 4.98 2.76
N GLU A 41 -12.68 5.07 3.52
CA GLU A 41 -13.69 4.01 3.56
C GLU A 41 -14.26 3.68 2.18
N GLU A 42 -14.53 4.69 1.38
CA GLU A 42 -15.10 4.49 0.04
C GLU A 42 -14.18 3.67 -0.86
N ASP A 43 -12.87 3.95 -0.79
CA ASP A 43 -11.90 3.21 -1.58
C ASP A 43 -11.78 1.76 -1.13
N LEU A 44 -11.85 1.52 0.18
CA LEU A 44 -11.81 0.17 0.73
C LEU A 44 -13.08 -0.61 0.37
N ALA A 45 -14.24 0.03 0.46
CA ALA A 45 -15.53 -0.61 0.21
C ALA A 45 -15.74 -0.93 -1.29
N ALA A 46 -15.11 -0.18 -2.17
CA ALA A 46 -15.30 -0.33 -3.61
C ALA A 46 -14.57 -1.54 -4.20
N ARG A 47 -13.75 -2.23 -3.41
CA ARG A 47 -12.88 -3.31 -3.91
C ARG A 47 -12.99 -4.55 -3.03
N GLU A 48 -12.74 -5.71 -3.63
CA GLU A 48 -12.72 -6.98 -2.91
C GLU A 48 -11.59 -7.01 -1.89
N ALA A 49 -11.86 -7.53 -0.70
CA ALA A 49 -10.86 -7.64 0.37
C ALA A 49 -9.65 -8.49 -0.05
N ALA A 50 -9.89 -9.58 -0.78
CA ALA A 50 -8.82 -10.43 -1.29
C ALA A 50 -7.93 -9.70 -2.29
N TYR A 51 -8.51 -8.85 -3.13
CA TYR A 51 -7.76 -8.02 -4.08
C TYR A 51 -6.85 -7.03 -3.36
N LEU A 52 -7.38 -6.35 -2.35
CA LEU A 52 -6.60 -5.39 -1.55
C LEU A 52 -5.48 -6.08 -0.79
N ALA A 53 -5.75 -7.25 -0.20
CA ALA A 53 -4.72 -8.05 0.47
C ALA A 53 -3.62 -8.46 -0.51
N GLY A 54 -3.99 -8.83 -1.73
CA GLY A 54 -3.04 -9.19 -2.78
C GLY A 54 -2.13 -8.03 -3.17
N ILE A 55 -2.70 -6.82 -3.32
CA ILE A 55 -1.92 -5.61 -3.61
C ILE A 55 -0.88 -5.35 -2.52
N ALA A 56 -1.31 -5.40 -1.27
CA ALA A 56 -0.41 -5.19 -0.13
C ALA A 56 0.72 -6.21 -0.11
N GLY A 57 0.41 -7.48 -0.38
CA GLY A 57 1.40 -8.54 -0.45
C GLY A 57 2.42 -8.32 -1.55
N LEU A 58 1.99 -7.90 -2.74
CA LEU A 58 2.88 -7.58 -3.85
C LEU A 58 3.81 -6.41 -3.49
N HIS A 59 3.26 -5.38 -2.89
CA HIS A 59 4.01 -4.19 -2.51
C HIS A 59 5.05 -4.53 -1.44
N PHE A 60 4.66 -5.27 -0.43
CA PHE A 60 5.56 -5.72 0.61
C PHE A 60 6.68 -6.60 0.04
N GLY A 61 6.33 -7.55 -0.84
CA GLY A 61 7.33 -8.40 -1.49
C GLY A 61 8.37 -7.62 -2.27
N MET A 62 7.93 -6.58 -2.98
CA MET A 62 8.84 -5.68 -3.68
C MET A 62 9.75 -4.94 -2.72
N ALA A 63 9.22 -4.52 -1.57
CA ALA A 63 9.96 -3.72 -0.60
C ALA A 63 10.87 -4.54 0.31
N GLU A 64 10.81 -5.88 0.29
CA GLU A 64 11.63 -6.73 1.14
C GLU A 64 13.13 -6.47 0.97
N LYS A 65 13.56 -6.11 -0.22
CA LYS A 65 14.95 -5.82 -0.51
C LYS A 65 15.05 -4.48 -1.22
N ARG A 66 15.66 -3.52 -0.56
CA ARG A 66 15.89 -2.18 -1.10
C ARG A 66 17.16 -1.60 -0.49
N ARG A 67 18.03 -1.08 -1.32
CA ARG A 67 19.25 -0.38 -0.86
C ARG A 67 18.89 1.05 -0.47
N THR A 68 19.73 1.65 0.39
CA THR A 68 19.63 3.05 0.74
C THR A 68 19.60 3.92 -0.52
N ASP A 69 18.71 4.89 -0.54
CA ASP A 69 18.49 5.84 -1.65
C ASP A 69 18.00 5.22 -2.96
N GLN A 70 17.72 3.92 -2.98
CA GLN A 70 17.14 3.26 -4.14
C GLN A 70 15.64 3.52 -4.19
N THR A 71 15.12 3.86 -5.36
CA THR A 71 13.67 3.90 -5.61
C THR A 71 13.30 2.68 -6.44
N LEU A 72 12.38 1.88 -5.91
CA LEU A 72 11.84 0.72 -6.62
C LEU A 72 10.50 1.09 -7.24
N LEU A 73 10.29 0.70 -8.48
CA LEU A 73 9.07 0.95 -9.22
C LEU A 73 8.64 -0.32 -9.95
N LYS A 74 7.37 -0.66 -9.83
CA LYS A 74 6.80 -1.79 -10.55
C LYS A 74 5.41 -1.43 -11.05
N ILE A 75 5.11 -1.73 -12.30
CA ILE A 75 3.80 -1.52 -12.90
C ILE A 75 3.19 -2.89 -13.22
N VAL A 76 1.98 -3.11 -12.74
CA VAL A 76 1.24 -4.35 -12.94
C VAL A 76 -0.07 -4.03 -13.64
N HIS A 77 -0.31 -4.63 -14.79
CA HIS A 77 -1.60 -4.50 -15.48
C HIS A 77 -2.67 -5.28 -14.73
N VAL A 78 -3.76 -4.60 -14.39
CA VAL A 78 -4.89 -5.19 -13.69
C VAL A 78 -5.98 -5.56 -14.69
N SER A 79 -6.22 -4.67 -15.67
CA SER A 79 -7.20 -4.86 -16.74
C SER A 79 -6.76 -4.02 -17.94
N ASP A 80 -7.54 -4.06 -19.01
CA ASP A 80 -7.26 -3.26 -20.20
C ASP A 80 -7.29 -1.75 -19.93
N SER A 81 -7.98 -1.33 -18.88
CA SER A 81 -8.17 0.09 -18.56
C SER A 81 -7.49 0.54 -17.29
N SER A 82 -6.85 -0.34 -16.53
CA SER A 82 -6.22 0.08 -15.29
C SER A 82 -4.95 -0.71 -14.98
N SER A 83 -4.05 -0.03 -14.31
CA SER A 83 -2.77 -0.57 -13.86
C SER A 83 -2.52 -0.21 -12.41
N LEU A 84 -1.71 -1.00 -11.77
CA LEU A 84 -1.25 -0.78 -10.41
C LEU A 84 0.20 -0.32 -10.48
N VAL A 85 0.51 0.81 -9.85
CA VAL A 85 1.87 1.33 -9.74
C VAL A 85 2.33 1.16 -8.32
N LEU A 86 3.38 0.37 -8.13
CA LEU A 86 3.97 0.11 -6.82
C LEU A 86 5.31 0.85 -6.73
N ILE A 87 5.49 1.62 -5.66
CA ILE A 87 6.70 2.40 -5.44
C ILE A 87 7.18 2.13 -4.01
N ALA A 88 8.48 1.87 -3.87
CA ALA A 88 9.15 1.81 -2.56
C ALA A 88 10.34 2.76 -2.61
N THR A 89 10.31 3.78 -1.76
CA THR A 89 11.32 4.84 -1.73
C THR A 89 11.42 5.42 -0.32
N ASP A 90 12.43 6.24 -0.10
CA ASP A 90 12.53 6.99 1.14
C ASP A 90 11.38 8.00 1.25
N ASP A 91 10.93 8.28 2.47
CA ASP A 91 9.96 9.32 2.70
C ASP A 91 10.55 10.68 2.35
N ARG A 92 9.86 11.41 1.50
CA ARG A 92 10.30 12.72 1.02
C ARG A 92 9.13 13.69 1.01
N PRO A 93 9.38 14.97 1.32
CA PRO A 93 8.31 15.97 1.24
C PRO A 93 7.81 16.10 -0.20
N PHE A 94 6.52 16.37 -0.36
CA PHE A 94 5.85 16.62 -1.64
C PHE A 94 5.84 15.44 -2.61
N LEU A 95 6.14 14.22 -2.14
CA LEU A 95 6.17 13.04 -3.01
C LEU A 95 4.81 12.76 -3.65
N VAL A 96 3.74 12.76 -2.85
CA VAL A 96 2.38 12.49 -3.33
C VAL A 96 1.93 13.60 -4.29
N GLU A 97 2.20 14.84 -3.94
CA GLU A 97 1.85 16.00 -4.76
C GLU A 97 2.56 15.95 -6.12
N SER A 98 3.83 15.62 -6.11
CA SER A 98 4.63 15.50 -7.36
C SER A 98 4.11 14.39 -8.25
N LEU A 99 3.78 13.23 -7.67
CA LEU A 99 3.21 12.11 -8.41
C LEU A 99 1.84 12.49 -8.99
N GLY A 100 1.01 13.18 -8.22
CA GLY A 100 -0.30 13.64 -8.68
C GLY A 100 -0.20 14.55 -9.90
N ILE A 101 0.76 15.48 -9.87
CA ILE A 101 1.02 16.36 -11.01
C ILE A 101 1.47 15.57 -12.24
N ALA A 102 2.40 14.64 -12.06
CA ALA A 102 2.91 13.83 -13.15
C ALA A 102 1.82 13.01 -13.82
N PHE A 103 0.95 12.38 -13.03
CA PHE A 103 -0.18 11.62 -13.58
C PHE A 103 -1.19 12.51 -14.29
N ALA A 104 -1.49 13.68 -13.71
CA ALA A 104 -2.41 14.63 -14.33
C ALA A 104 -1.89 15.12 -15.70
N GLU A 105 -0.60 15.39 -15.80
CA GLU A 105 0.02 15.83 -17.05
C GLU A 105 -0.04 14.76 -18.14
N THR A 106 -0.02 13.50 -17.77
CA THR A 106 -0.09 12.38 -18.73
C THR A 106 -1.52 11.94 -19.02
N GLY A 107 -2.52 12.60 -18.43
CA GLY A 107 -3.92 12.25 -18.62
C GLY A 107 -4.37 10.99 -17.90
N VAL A 108 -3.59 10.52 -16.94
CA VAL A 108 -3.91 9.32 -16.15
C VAL A 108 -4.70 9.72 -14.93
N ALA A 109 -5.84 9.05 -14.71
CA ALA A 109 -6.66 9.25 -13.52
C ALA A 109 -6.21 8.29 -12.42
N VAL A 110 -5.94 8.84 -11.24
CA VAL A 110 -5.62 8.03 -10.05
C VAL A 110 -6.93 7.71 -9.33
N ARG A 111 -7.27 6.43 -9.25
CA ARG A 111 -8.52 5.98 -8.62
C ARG A 111 -8.36 5.65 -7.15
N MET A 112 -7.19 5.23 -6.74
CA MET A 112 -6.88 4.95 -5.34
C MET A 112 -5.41 5.20 -5.11
N LEU A 113 -5.10 5.81 -3.97
CA LEU A 113 -3.74 6.05 -3.54
C LEU A 113 -3.55 5.48 -2.14
N VAL A 114 -2.52 4.66 -1.97
CA VAL A 114 -2.12 4.13 -0.67
C VAL A 114 -0.72 4.64 -0.41
N HIS A 115 -0.56 5.42 0.65
CA HIS A 115 0.72 6.07 0.96
C HIS A 115 1.05 5.93 2.45
N PRO A 116 1.39 4.73 2.91
CA PRO A 116 1.87 4.56 4.27
C PRO A 116 3.33 4.98 4.39
N VAL A 117 3.68 5.59 5.50
CA VAL A 117 5.07 5.81 5.87
C VAL A 117 5.40 4.80 6.97
N LEU A 118 6.37 3.96 6.70
CA LEU A 118 6.72 2.86 7.60
C LEU A 118 8.16 3.03 8.07
N HIS A 119 8.36 2.91 9.37
CA HIS A 119 9.70 2.88 9.93
C HIS A 119 10.23 1.45 9.86
N VAL A 120 11.38 1.27 9.21
CA VAL A 120 11.92 -0.06 8.94
C VAL A 120 13.37 -0.16 9.37
N ARG A 121 13.79 -1.37 9.68
CA ARG A 121 15.19 -1.72 9.86
C ARG A 121 15.60 -2.67 8.75
N ARG A 122 16.76 -2.41 8.16
CA ARG A 122 17.33 -3.24 7.09
C ARG A 122 18.76 -3.63 7.43
N ASP A 123 19.19 -4.76 6.91
CA ASP A 123 20.58 -5.16 7.01
C ASP A 123 21.47 -4.40 5.99
N GLY A 124 22.76 -4.66 5.99
CA GLY A 124 23.71 -4.01 5.09
C GLY A 124 23.50 -4.33 3.61
N ARG A 125 22.67 -5.33 3.31
CA ARG A 125 22.32 -5.72 1.93
C ARG A 125 20.97 -5.18 1.49
N GLY A 126 20.31 -4.41 2.36
CA GLY A 126 19.00 -3.84 2.08
C GLY A 126 17.81 -4.74 2.39
N ARG A 127 18.05 -5.90 3.01
CA ARG A 127 16.96 -6.83 3.36
C ARG A 127 16.18 -6.30 4.57
N LEU A 128 14.86 -6.32 4.45
CA LEU A 128 13.97 -5.88 5.53
C LEU A 128 14.06 -6.84 6.71
N LEU A 129 14.40 -6.31 7.89
CA LEU A 129 14.50 -7.07 9.13
C LEU A 129 13.24 -6.91 9.99
N SER A 130 12.75 -5.69 10.13
CA SER A 130 11.57 -5.40 10.94
C SER A 130 10.94 -4.08 10.54
N THR A 131 9.67 -3.93 10.93
CA THR A 131 8.95 -2.66 10.84
C THR A 131 8.52 -2.26 12.25
N HIS A 132 8.47 -0.96 12.50
CA HIS A 132 8.06 -0.42 13.80
C HIS A 132 7.36 0.91 13.65
N ASP A 133 6.74 1.36 14.72
CA ASP A 133 6.02 2.64 14.76
C ASP A 133 6.96 3.85 14.78
#